data_59ac14cffe1f384d1b598917ac88433d
#
_entry.id   59ac14cffe1f384d1b598917ac88433d
#
_cell.length_a   1.000
_cell.length_b   1.000
_cell.length_c   1.000
_cell.angle_alpha   90.00
_cell.angle_beta   90.00
_cell.angle_gamma   90.00
#
_symmetry.space_group_name_H-M   'P 1'
#
loop_
_entity.id
_entity.type
_entity.pdbx_description
1 polymer ?
#
loop_
_entity_poly.entity_id
_entity_poly.type
_entity_poly.pdbx_seq_one_letter_code
_entity_poly.pdbx_strand_id
1 'polypeptide(L)'
;EETGDYNIFRMDTADYRAIAYNFGSALFKKYPELANILSYAIDRETIIKSVLLGEGQAAYSPIQKGEYNNEKIEKFSYDPEECQRLLEEDGWKKNSDGFYEKDGTELKFVISAMSDDQVRVDMAKLCANQLQKIGVNASAESKPSLDWAGQDCCIIGWGSPFDADDHTYKVFSTDAGDNYTGYSNQKIDQLLKDARHTENQEKRKALY
;
A
#
# COMPACT_ATOMS: atom_id res chain seq x y z
N GLU A 1 28.11 -7.49 11.61
CA GLU A 1 28.41 -8.83 11.05
C GLU A 1 29.87 -9.28 11.27
N GLU A 2 30.77 -8.42 11.71
CA GLU A 2 32.20 -8.73 11.79
C GLU A 2 32.77 -8.99 13.19
N THR A 3 31.98 -8.95 14.26
CA THR A 3 32.52 -9.10 15.60
C THR A 3 32.69 -10.54 16.08
N GLY A 4 32.14 -11.52 15.36
CA GLY A 4 32.30 -12.96 15.69
C GLY A 4 31.64 -13.43 16.99
N ASP A 5 31.06 -12.50 17.76
CA ASP A 5 30.56 -12.77 19.11
C ASP A 5 29.06 -13.08 19.15
N TYR A 6 28.35 -13.06 18.01
CA TYR A 6 26.91 -13.25 17.94
C TYR A 6 26.49 -14.21 16.86
N ASN A 7 25.47 -15.02 17.14
CA ASN A 7 24.76 -15.80 16.15
C ASN A 7 23.57 -14.99 15.64
N ILE A 8 23.51 -14.75 14.32
CA ILE A 8 22.43 -14.02 13.67
C ILE A 8 21.49 -15.03 13.02
N PHE A 9 20.23 -15.01 13.44
CA PHE A 9 19.17 -15.82 12.85
C PHE A 9 18.22 -14.89 12.07
N ARG A 10 18.03 -15.19 10.78
CA ARG A 10 17.05 -14.48 9.94
C ARG A 10 15.80 -15.33 9.82
N MET A 11 14.65 -14.72 10.02
CA MET A 11 13.34 -15.34 9.86
C MET A 11 12.45 -14.46 9.01
N ASP A 12 11.77 -15.07 8.06
CA ASP A 12 10.73 -14.40 7.31
C ASP A 12 9.46 -14.25 8.16
N THR A 13 8.85 -13.09 8.09
CA THR A 13 7.55 -12.83 8.72
C THR A 13 6.42 -12.77 7.69
N ALA A 14 5.17 -12.74 8.15
CA ALA A 14 4.02 -12.44 7.30
C ALA A 14 3.73 -10.93 7.22
N ASP A 15 4.54 -10.13 7.90
CA ASP A 15 4.38 -8.67 7.95
C ASP A 15 4.54 -8.04 6.57
N TYR A 16 3.74 -7.05 6.27
CA TYR A 16 3.89 -6.23 5.09
C TYR A 16 3.79 -4.74 5.42
N ARG A 17 4.31 -3.92 4.53
CA ARG A 17 4.18 -2.46 4.54
C ARG A 17 3.59 -2.02 3.20
N ALA A 18 2.66 -1.07 3.25
CA ALA A 18 1.99 -0.55 2.06
C ALA A 18 1.69 0.95 2.20
N ILE A 19 1.48 1.61 1.07
CA ILE A 19 0.78 2.89 1.04
C ILE A 19 -0.71 2.58 1.15
N ALA A 20 -1.34 2.99 2.25
CA ALA A 20 -2.78 2.90 2.44
C ALA A 20 -3.42 4.22 2.00
N TYR A 21 -4.02 4.22 0.82
CA TYR A 21 -4.77 5.37 0.30
C TYR A 21 -6.11 5.49 1.01
N ASN A 22 -6.46 6.71 1.43
CA ASN A 22 -7.73 6.96 2.11
C ASN A 22 -8.83 7.33 1.11
N PHE A 23 -9.71 6.41 0.81
CA PHE A 23 -10.87 6.62 -0.07
C PHE A 23 -11.94 7.54 0.54
N GLY A 24 -11.80 7.93 1.80
CA GLY A 24 -12.59 9.00 2.42
C GLY A 24 -12.03 10.41 2.20
N SER A 25 -10.76 10.55 1.81
CA SER A 25 -10.13 11.84 1.52
C SER A 25 -10.69 12.46 0.22
N ALA A 26 -10.60 13.77 0.09
CA ALA A 26 -11.20 14.48 -1.03
C ALA A 26 -10.69 13.98 -2.40
N LEU A 27 -9.37 13.72 -2.52
CA LEU A 27 -8.76 13.28 -3.77
C LEU A 27 -9.16 11.84 -4.11
N PHE A 28 -8.89 10.88 -3.21
CA PHE A 28 -9.09 9.46 -3.48
C PHE A 28 -10.56 9.03 -3.45
N LYS A 29 -11.43 9.82 -2.81
CA LYS A 29 -12.88 9.65 -2.92
C LYS A 29 -13.39 10.05 -4.30
N LYS A 30 -12.83 11.14 -4.89
CA LYS A 30 -13.23 11.62 -6.21
C LYS A 30 -12.63 10.76 -7.34
N TYR A 31 -11.40 10.26 -7.15
CA TYR A 31 -10.62 9.53 -8.14
C TYR A 31 -10.01 8.25 -7.53
N PRO A 32 -10.84 7.24 -7.19
CA PRO A 32 -10.37 6.04 -6.49
C PRO A 32 -9.42 5.18 -7.33
N GLU A 33 -9.48 5.25 -8.65
CA GLU A 33 -8.60 4.57 -9.61
C GLU A 33 -7.13 4.98 -9.47
N LEU A 34 -6.85 6.16 -8.92
CA LEU A 34 -5.49 6.64 -8.68
C LEU A 34 -4.65 5.66 -7.83
N ALA A 35 -5.26 4.97 -6.88
CA ALA A 35 -4.54 4.01 -6.04
C ALA A 35 -3.86 2.90 -6.88
N ASN A 36 -4.54 2.41 -7.92
CA ASN A 36 -3.99 1.42 -8.84
C ASN A 36 -2.98 2.04 -9.80
N ILE A 37 -3.32 3.17 -10.43
CA ILE A 37 -2.46 3.86 -11.39
C ILE A 37 -1.12 4.23 -10.77
N LEU A 38 -1.13 4.84 -9.58
CA LEU A 38 0.08 5.26 -8.88
C LEU A 38 0.96 4.09 -8.42
N SER A 39 0.41 2.89 -8.31
CA SER A 39 1.16 1.69 -7.94
C SER A 39 2.26 1.33 -8.93
N TYR A 40 2.09 1.69 -10.22
CA TYR A 40 3.13 1.52 -11.26
C TYR A 40 4.33 2.45 -11.06
N ALA A 41 4.18 3.57 -10.37
CA ALA A 41 5.27 4.52 -10.11
C ALA A 41 6.11 4.18 -8.87
N ILE A 42 5.78 3.11 -8.15
CA ILE A 42 6.47 2.73 -6.91
C ILE A 42 7.49 1.61 -7.19
N ASP A 43 8.76 1.97 -7.17
CA ASP A 43 9.89 1.05 -7.29
C ASP A 43 10.15 0.36 -5.94
N ARG A 44 9.54 -0.80 -5.76
CA ARG A 44 9.65 -1.61 -4.55
C ARG A 44 11.06 -2.14 -4.34
N GLU A 45 11.77 -2.50 -5.40
CA GLU A 45 13.13 -3.03 -5.33
C GLU A 45 14.11 -1.97 -4.81
N THR A 46 13.97 -0.72 -5.29
CA THR A 46 14.76 0.40 -4.75
C THR A 46 14.44 0.67 -3.28
N ILE A 47 13.18 0.55 -2.85
CA ILE A 47 12.80 0.68 -1.45
C ILE A 47 13.46 -0.41 -0.60
N ILE A 48 13.37 -1.66 -1.02
CA ILE A 48 13.97 -2.80 -0.32
C ILE A 48 15.49 -2.60 -0.19
N LYS A 49 16.15 -2.23 -1.28
CA LYS A 49 17.60 -2.03 -1.29
C LYS A 49 18.06 -0.87 -0.42
N SER A 50 17.34 0.26 -0.47
CA SER A 50 17.80 1.52 0.12
C SER A 50 17.31 1.73 1.56
N VAL A 51 16.11 1.26 1.90
CA VAL A 51 15.51 1.46 3.21
C VAL A 51 15.65 0.21 4.07
N LEU A 52 15.46 -0.97 3.48
CA LEU A 52 15.54 -2.26 4.19
C LEU A 52 16.91 -2.93 4.05
N LEU A 53 17.90 -2.28 3.43
CA LEU A 53 19.25 -2.81 3.25
C LEU A 53 19.30 -4.20 2.58
N GLY A 54 18.32 -4.48 1.74
CA GLY A 54 18.14 -5.76 1.05
C GLY A 54 17.39 -6.83 1.85
N GLU A 55 16.98 -6.52 3.09
CA GLU A 55 16.23 -7.46 3.94
C GLU A 55 14.72 -7.28 3.70
N GLY A 56 14.14 -8.06 2.81
CA GLY A 56 12.72 -8.02 2.49
C GLY A 56 12.40 -8.50 1.08
N GLN A 57 11.14 -8.51 0.75
CA GLN A 57 10.64 -8.90 -0.57
C GLN A 57 9.53 -7.96 -1.03
N ALA A 58 9.39 -7.77 -2.35
CA ALA A 58 8.31 -6.97 -2.90
C ALA A 58 6.95 -7.63 -2.64
N ALA A 59 6.04 -6.87 -2.06
CA ALA A 59 4.69 -7.29 -1.74
C ALA A 59 3.69 -6.78 -2.78
N TYR A 60 2.77 -7.65 -3.18
CA TYR A 60 1.70 -7.33 -4.14
C TYR A 60 0.30 -7.66 -3.60
N SER A 61 0.23 -8.21 -2.40
CA SER A 61 -0.99 -8.64 -1.73
C SER A 61 -0.79 -8.53 -0.21
N PRO A 62 -1.85 -8.37 0.59
CA PRO A 62 -1.76 -8.50 2.05
C PRO A 62 -1.44 -9.94 2.49
N ILE A 63 -1.79 -10.95 1.68
CA ILE A 63 -1.50 -12.36 1.94
C ILE A 63 -0.33 -12.77 1.05
N GLN A 64 0.89 -12.79 1.59
CA GLN A 64 2.10 -13.01 0.81
C GLN A 64 2.71 -14.39 0.98
N LYS A 65 2.29 -15.11 2.02
CA LYS A 65 2.84 -16.41 2.40
C LYS A 65 1.74 -17.36 2.82
N GLY A 66 2.10 -18.66 2.80
CA GLY A 66 1.20 -19.72 3.20
C GLY A 66 0.23 -20.15 2.11
N GLU A 67 -0.67 -21.03 2.49
CA GLU A 67 -1.59 -21.69 1.57
C GLU A 67 -2.64 -20.78 0.92
N TYR A 68 -2.91 -19.62 1.54
CA TYR A 68 -3.88 -18.64 1.05
C TYR A 68 -3.25 -17.57 0.13
N ASN A 69 -1.94 -17.63 -0.12
CA ASN A 69 -1.29 -16.74 -1.06
C ASN A 69 -1.75 -17.07 -2.49
N ASN A 70 -2.30 -16.08 -3.18
CA ASN A 70 -2.68 -16.19 -4.58
C ASN A 70 -1.58 -15.64 -5.49
N GLU A 71 -0.76 -16.53 -6.05
CA GLU A 71 0.33 -16.14 -6.95
C GLU A 71 -0.14 -15.64 -8.33
N LYS A 72 -1.44 -15.82 -8.66
CA LYS A 72 -2.03 -15.42 -9.94
C LYS A 72 -2.61 -14.01 -9.94
N ILE A 73 -2.41 -13.25 -8.88
CA ILE A 73 -2.86 -11.85 -8.83
C ILE A 73 -2.13 -11.01 -9.87
N GLU A 74 -2.79 -9.98 -10.36
CA GLU A 74 -2.14 -8.94 -11.13
C GLU A 74 -1.10 -8.22 -10.27
N LYS A 75 0.13 -8.10 -10.79
CA LYS A 75 1.23 -7.41 -10.11
C LYS A 75 1.48 -6.09 -10.81
N PHE A 76 1.31 -5.01 -10.10
CA PHE A 76 1.70 -3.67 -10.56
C PHE A 76 3.23 -3.57 -10.50
N SER A 77 3.91 -4.01 -11.57
CA SER A 77 5.36 -3.88 -11.70
C SER A 77 5.76 -2.41 -11.86
N TYR A 78 6.94 -2.05 -11.40
CA TYR A 78 7.44 -0.68 -11.57
C TYR A 78 7.55 -0.33 -13.04
N ASP A 79 6.73 0.59 -13.47
CA ASP A 79 6.66 1.14 -14.82
C ASP A 79 6.13 2.58 -14.76
N PRO A 80 7.02 3.56 -14.54
CA PRO A 80 6.60 4.96 -14.43
C PRO A 80 6.04 5.54 -15.73
N GLU A 81 6.41 4.98 -16.90
CA GLU A 81 5.87 5.39 -18.19
C GLU A 81 4.42 4.92 -18.33
N GLU A 82 4.13 3.70 -17.91
CA GLU A 82 2.76 3.18 -17.86
C GLU A 82 1.89 3.98 -16.89
N CYS A 83 2.43 4.35 -15.71
CA CYS A 83 1.72 5.23 -14.80
C CYS A 83 1.32 6.55 -15.45
N GLN A 84 2.25 7.21 -16.16
CA GLN A 84 1.98 8.46 -16.85
C GLN A 84 0.96 8.27 -17.98
N ARG A 85 1.08 7.21 -18.78
CA ARG A 85 0.13 6.87 -19.84
C ARG A 85 -1.29 6.69 -19.30
N LEU A 86 -1.44 5.95 -18.20
CA LEU A 86 -2.74 5.71 -17.56
C LEU A 86 -3.33 7.00 -16.96
N LEU A 87 -2.51 7.87 -16.35
CA LEU A 87 -2.95 9.19 -15.89
C LEU A 87 -3.48 10.03 -17.06
N GLU A 88 -2.77 10.07 -18.19
CA GLU A 88 -3.15 10.83 -19.36
C GLU A 88 -4.42 10.28 -20.02
N GLU A 89 -4.57 8.96 -20.12
CA GLU A 89 -5.79 8.29 -20.59
C GLU A 89 -7.00 8.59 -19.69
N ASP A 90 -6.78 8.67 -18.38
CA ASP A 90 -7.83 9.04 -17.42
C ASP A 90 -8.13 10.56 -17.45
N GLY A 91 -7.42 11.33 -18.26
CA GLY A 91 -7.67 12.76 -18.48
C GLY A 91 -6.86 13.71 -17.62
N TRP A 92 -5.88 13.21 -16.87
CA TRP A 92 -4.92 14.05 -16.15
C TRP A 92 -3.95 14.70 -17.15
N LYS A 93 -3.63 15.99 -16.96
CA LYS A 93 -2.70 16.74 -17.80
C LYS A 93 -1.74 17.52 -16.94
N LYS A 94 -0.49 17.67 -17.40
CA LYS A 94 0.48 18.49 -16.67
C LYS A 94 0.16 19.97 -16.81
N ASN A 95 0.09 20.66 -15.67
CA ASN A 95 -0.05 22.11 -15.57
C ASN A 95 1.28 22.83 -15.88
N SER A 96 1.31 24.16 -15.77
CA SER A 96 2.51 25.00 -16.01
C SER A 96 3.69 24.66 -15.11
N ASP A 97 3.43 24.12 -13.93
CA ASP A 97 4.45 23.75 -12.93
C ASP A 97 4.94 22.31 -13.12
N GLY A 98 4.38 21.58 -14.10
CA GLY A 98 4.75 20.21 -14.44
C GLY A 98 4.02 19.14 -13.61
N PHE A 99 3.04 19.51 -12.79
CA PHE A 99 2.24 18.58 -12.01
C PHE A 99 0.94 18.22 -12.73
N TYR A 100 0.49 16.99 -12.55
CA TYR A 100 -0.79 16.53 -13.09
C TYR A 100 -1.98 17.24 -12.45
N GLU A 101 -2.94 17.62 -13.28
CA GLU A 101 -4.20 18.27 -12.90
C GLU A 101 -5.36 17.70 -13.74
N LYS A 102 -6.54 17.52 -13.13
CA LYS A 102 -7.78 17.10 -13.77
C LYS A 102 -8.96 17.86 -13.17
N ASP A 103 -9.80 18.47 -14.01
CA ASP A 103 -10.99 19.24 -13.60
C ASP A 103 -10.68 20.28 -12.51
N GLY A 104 -9.58 21.03 -12.65
CA GLY A 104 -9.13 22.03 -11.69
C GLY A 104 -8.63 21.46 -10.36
N THR A 105 -8.43 20.15 -10.29
CA THR A 105 -7.87 19.46 -9.11
C THR A 105 -6.45 19.00 -9.42
N GLU A 106 -5.46 19.57 -8.74
CA GLU A 106 -4.07 19.11 -8.83
C GLU A 106 -3.93 17.72 -8.17
N LEU A 107 -3.15 16.84 -8.78
CA LEU A 107 -2.80 15.54 -8.22
C LEU A 107 -1.76 15.75 -7.12
N LYS A 108 -2.26 16.16 -5.97
CA LYS A 108 -1.48 16.54 -4.80
C LYS A 108 -1.97 15.85 -3.55
N PHE A 109 -1.04 15.24 -2.81
CA PHE A 109 -1.35 14.57 -1.55
C PHE A 109 -0.10 14.38 -0.68
N VAL A 110 -0.33 14.03 0.58
CA VAL A 110 0.70 13.80 1.58
C VAL A 110 0.73 12.34 1.98
N ILE A 111 1.92 11.73 1.97
CA ILE A 111 2.17 10.38 2.49
C ILE A 111 2.63 10.52 3.93
N SER A 112 1.79 10.19 4.88
CA SER A 112 2.07 10.31 6.31
C SER A 112 2.71 9.04 6.87
N ALA A 113 3.59 9.19 7.86
CA ALA A 113 4.17 8.09 8.62
C ALA A 113 4.27 8.45 10.10
N MET A 114 4.19 7.45 10.98
CA MET A 114 4.46 7.62 12.41
C MET A 114 5.95 7.89 12.62
N SER A 115 6.29 8.92 13.40
CA SER A 115 7.68 9.36 13.61
C SER A 115 8.52 8.44 14.47
N ASP A 116 7.91 7.48 15.17
CA ASP A 116 8.57 6.44 15.96
C ASP A 116 9.02 5.23 15.11
N ASP A 117 8.63 5.16 13.84
CA ASP A 117 9.06 4.13 12.89
C ASP A 117 9.85 4.77 11.73
N GLN A 118 11.17 4.87 11.90
CA GLN A 118 12.05 5.49 10.90
C GLN A 118 11.98 4.81 9.54
N VAL A 119 11.78 3.49 9.50
CA VAL A 119 11.63 2.73 8.26
C VAL A 119 10.41 3.23 7.47
N ARG A 120 9.27 3.40 8.13
CA ARG A 120 8.06 3.95 7.49
C ARG A 120 8.25 5.39 7.02
N VAL A 121 8.96 6.21 7.80
CA VAL A 121 9.28 7.60 7.42
C VAL A 121 10.14 7.63 6.16
N ASP A 122 11.15 6.79 6.06
CA ASP A 122 12.05 6.76 4.90
C ASP A 122 11.37 6.14 3.67
N MET A 123 10.48 5.15 3.86
CA MET A 123 9.62 4.65 2.79
C MET A 123 8.69 5.75 2.27
N ALA A 124 8.03 6.54 3.13
CA ALA A 124 7.16 7.63 2.72
C ALA A 124 7.91 8.67 1.87
N LYS A 125 9.10 9.08 2.31
CA LYS A 125 9.96 10.02 1.57
C LYS A 125 10.37 9.48 0.21
N LEU A 126 10.78 8.21 0.15
CA LEU A 126 11.21 7.60 -1.11
C LEU A 126 10.04 7.45 -2.09
N CYS A 127 8.87 7.01 -1.62
CA CYS A 127 7.66 6.95 -2.45
C CYS A 127 7.26 8.33 -2.98
N ALA A 128 7.25 9.36 -2.12
CA ALA A 128 6.96 10.73 -2.55
C ALA A 128 7.95 11.20 -3.64
N ASN A 129 9.24 10.95 -3.47
CA ASN A 129 10.26 11.30 -4.46
C ASN A 129 10.09 10.57 -5.80
N GLN A 130 9.68 9.29 -5.77
CA GLN A 130 9.40 8.53 -6.99
C GLN A 130 8.20 9.12 -7.74
N LEU A 131 7.13 9.46 -7.05
CA LEU A 131 5.93 10.09 -7.59
C LEU A 131 6.21 11.48 -8.15
N GLN A 132 7.01 12.29 -7.45
CA GLN A 132 7.40 13.63 -7.94
C GLN A 132 8.14 13.57 -9.27
N LYS A 133 8.99 12.57 -9.49
CA LYS A 133 9.75 12.41 -10.75
C LYS A 133 8.85 12.28 -11.97
N ILE A 134 7.65 11.77 -11.81
CA ILE A 134 6.67 11.62 -12.91
C ILE A 134 5.68 12.78 -13.02
N GLY A 135 5.72 13.75 -12.11
CA GLY A 135 4.82 14.91 -12.12
C GLY A 135 3.62 14.80 -11.18
N VAL A 136 3.65 13.92 -10.19
CA VAL A 136 2.67 13.88 -9.10
C VAL A 136 3.19 14.74 -7.95
N ASN A 137 2.40 15.71 -7.46
CA ASN A 137 2.79 16.58 -6.35
C ASN A 137 2.60 15.86 -5.00
N ALA A 138 3.32 14.77 -4.81
CA ALA A 138 3.33 14.01 -3.57
C ALA A 138 4.39 14.56 -2.60
N SER A 139 4.09 14.63 -1.32
CA SER A 139 5.04 14.95 -0.27
C SER A 139 4.98 13.92 0.86
N ALA A 140 5.99 13.87 1.70
CA ALA A 140 6.01 13.02 2.88
C ALA A 140 6.05 13.84 4.16
N GLU A 141 5.34 13.39 5.18
CA GLU A 141 5.42 13.95 6.52
C GLU A 141 5.54 12.87 7.58
N SER A 142 6.14 13.22 8.72
CA SER A 142 6.16 12.35 9.89
C SER A 142 5.52 13.03 11.08
N LYS A 143 4.68 12.29 11.82
CA LYS A 143 3.93 12.78 12.98
C LYS A 143 4.07 11.83 14.16
N PRO A 144 4.05 12.33 15.39
CA PRO A 144 4.09 11.47 16.60
C PRO A 144 2.79 10.65 16.77
N SER A 145 1.69 11.11 16.16
CA SER A 145 0.43 10.39 16.08
C SER A 145 -0.28 10.73 14.78
N LEU A 146 -1.06 9.79 14.24
CA LEU A 146 -1.86 9.99 13.03
C LEU A 146 -3.34 9.95 13.38
N ASP A 147 -4.08 10.94 12.88
CA ASP A 147 -5.50 10.78 12.67
C ASP A 147 -5.70 9.99 11.38
N TRP A 148 -5.91 8.70 11.51
CA TRP A 148 -5.94 7.77 10.38
C TRP A 148 -7.00 8.11 9.34
N ALA A 149 -8.15 8.64 9.78
CA ALA A 149 -9.23 9.06 8.89
C ALA A 149 -8.95 10.42 8.23
N GLY A 150 -8.09 11.24 8.82
CA GLY A 150 -7.76 12.59 8.33
C GLY A 150 -6.55 12.66 7.40
N GLN A 151 -5.89 11.53 7.09
CA GLN A 151 -4.75 11.50 6.16
C GLN A 151 -5.22 11.30 4.72
N ASP A 152 -4.45 11.80 3.73
CA ASP A 152 -4.66 11.42 2.32
C ASP A 152 -4.24 9.97 2.09
N CYS A 153 -3.06 9.62 2.58
CA CYS A 153 -2.57 8.25 2.64
C CYS A 153 -1.46 8.14 3.70
N CYS A 154 -1.13 6.93 4.08
CA CYS A 154 -0.05 6.69 5.03
C CYS A 154 0.72 5.41 4.73
N ILE A 155 1.96 5.31 5.22
CA ILE A 155 2.68 4.05 5.26
C ILE A 155 2.23 3.29 6.51
N ILE A 156 1.56 2.17 6.27
CA ILE A 156 1.07 1.29 7.32
C ILE A 156 1.34 -0.16 6.94
N GLY A 157 1.20 -1.05 7.88
CA GLY A 157 1.29 -2.48 7.64
C GLY A 157 0.76 -3.24 8.83
N TRP A 158 0.48 -4.50 8.59
CA TRP A 158 0.04 -5.43 9.62
C TRP A 158 1.01 -6.59 9.68
N GLY A 159 1.32 -7.00 10.89
CA GLY A 159 2.17 -8.11 11.20
C GLY A 159 1.38 -9.34 11.61
N SER A 160 2.07 -10.49 11.61
CA SER A 160 1.55 -11.81 11.99
C SER A 160 0.35 -11.84 12.97
N PRO A 161 -0.50 -12.84 12.95
CA PRO A 161 -0.21 -14.24 12.65
C PRO A 161 -0.35 -14.57 11.18
N PHE A 162 0.07 -15.79 10.81
CA PHE A 162 -0.03 -16.31 9.44
C PHE A 162 -1.47 -16.69 9.02
N ASP A 163 -2.48 -16.21 9.72
CA ASP A 163 -3.87 -16.40 9.31
C ASP A 163 -4.31 -15.31 8.34
N ALA A 164 -4.83 -15.72 7.19
CA ALA A 164 -5.31 -14.81 6.16
C ALA A 164 -6.41 -13.87 6.68
N ASP A 165 -7.25 -14.30 7.62
CA ASP A 165 -8.33 -13.51 8.20
C ASP A 165 -7.80 -12.27 8.92
N ASP A 166 -6.70 -12.41 9.66
CA ASP A 166 -6.11 -11.30 10.41
C ASP A 166 -5.57 -10.19 9.51
N HIS A 167 -5.09 -10.55 8.32
CA HIS A 167 -4.58 -9.59 7.34
C HIS A 167 -5.64 -9.02 6.40
N THR A 168 -6.86 -9.55 6.43
CA THR A 168 -7.88 -9.17 5.44
C THR A 168 -9.16 -8.65 6.07
N TYR A 169 -9.86 -9.42 6.89
CA TYR A 169 -11.18 -9.04 7.38
C TYR A 169 -11.19 -7.72 8.16
N LYS A 170 -10.33 -7.60 9.18
CA LYS A 170 -10.29 -6.40 10.02
C LYS A 170 -9.78 -5.16 9.29
N VAL A 171 -9.07 -5.35 8.16
CA VAL A 171 -8.43 -4.29 7.37
C VAL A 171 -9.26 -3.85 6.18
N PHE A 172 -9.94 -4.77 5.49
CA PHE A 172 -10.61 -4.50 4.22
C PHE A 172 -12.13 -4.64 4.25
N SER A 173 -12.72 -5.25 5.30
CA SER A 173 -14.17 -5.24 5.43
C SER A 173 -14.69 -3.83 5.73
N THR A 174 -15.83 -3.50 5.13
CA THR A 174 -16.52 -2.23 5.40
C THR A 174 -16.75 -2.07 6.90
N ASP A 175 -16.47 -0.90 7.42
CA ASP A 175 -16.61 -0.51 8.85
C ASP A 175 -15.79 -1.38 9.84
N ALA A 176 -14.83 -2.17 9.37
CA ALA A 176 -13.94 -2.92 10.24
C ALA A 176 -12.97 -1.99 11.01
N GLY A 177 -12.56 -2.41 12.21
CA GLY A 177 -11.82 -1.57 13.14
C GLY A 177 -10.47 -1.05 12.63
N ASP A 178 -9.78 -1.82 11.78
CA ASP A 178 -8.49 -1.45 11.19
C ASP A 178 -8.63 -0.97 9.72
N ASN A 179 -9.86 -0.76 9.24
CA ASN A 179 -10.10 -0.20 7.90
C ASN A 179 -9.90 1.31 7.90
N TYR A 180 -8.65 1.74 8.03
CA TYR A 180 -8.28 3.16 8.01
C TYR A 180 -8.36 3.81 6.62
N THR A 181 -8.55 3.00 5.58
CA THR A 181 -8.66 3.47 4.20
C THR A 181 -10.06 3.93 3.81
N GLY A 182 -11.08 3.60 4.62
CA GLY A 182 -12.48 3.81 4.23
C GLY A 182 -12.91 2.98 3.02
N TYR A 183 -12.15 1.91 2.69
CA TYR A 183 -12.52 1.00 1.60
C TYR A 183 -13.84 0.30 1.89
N SER A 184 -14.69 0.18 0.88
CA SER A 184 -15.97 -0.51 0.98
C SER A 184 -16.31 -1.22 -0.31
N ASN A 185 -16.56 -2.52 -0.20
CA ASN A 185 -16.96 -3.35 -1.33
C ASN A 185 -17.77 -4.54 -0.84
N GLN A 186 -19.08 -4.55 -1.12
CA GLN A 186 -20.00 -5.59 -0.65
C GLN A 186 -19.60 -7.00 -1.09
N LYS A 187 -19.01 -7.17 -2.28
CA LYS A 187 -18.54 -8.48 -2.74
C LYS A 187 -17.37 -8.97 -1.90
N ILE A 188 -16.42 -8.09 -1.61
CA ILE A 188 -15.28 -8.43 -0.74
C ILE A 188 -15.75 -8.72 0.68
N ASP A 189 -16.65 -7.91 1.23
CA ASP A 189 -17.23 -8.14 2.56
C ASP A 189 -17.87 -9.53 2.67
N GLN A 190 -18.62 -9.95 1.64
CA GLN A 190 -19.25 -11.26 1.63
C GLN A 190 -18.21 -12.38 1.53
N LEU A 191 -17.21 -12.26 0.64
CA LEU A 191 -16.13 -13.24 0.49
C LEU A 191 -15.34 -13.42 1.80
N LEU A 192 -14.97 -12.34 2.45
CA LEU A 192 -14.23 -12.38 3.71
C LEU A 192 -15.10 -12.98 4.84
N LYS A 193 -16.38 -12.64 4.89
CA LYS A 193 -17.32 -13.23 5.84
C LYS A 193 -17.49 -14.73 5.63
N ASP A 194 -17.63 -15.17 4.38
CA ASP A 194 -17.77 -16.58 4.04
C ASP A 194 -16.49 -17.37 4.36
N ALA A 195 -15.32 -16.77 4.11
CA ALA A 195 -14.02 -17.36 4.45
C ALA A 195 -13.88 -17.63 5.95
N ARG A 196 -14.36 -16.73 6.81
CA ARG A 196 -14.35 -16.90 8.29
C ARG A 196 -15.24 -18.05 8.76
N HIS A 197 -16.33 -18.34 8.05
CA HIS A 197 -17.32 -19.35 8.43
C HIS A 197 -17.13 -20.67 7.70
N THR A 198 -16.10 -20.80 6.86
CA THR A 198 -15.86 -21.99 6.04
C THR A 198 -14.82 -22.89 6.72
N GLU A 199 -15.24 -24.08 7.17
CA GLU A 199 -14.34 -25.08 7.77
C GLU A 199 -13.54 -25.85 6.70
N ASN A 200 -14.03 -25.94 5.48
CA ASN A 200 -13.35 -26.63 4.38
C ASN A 200 -12.20 -25.76 3.85
N GLN A 201 -10.98 -26.24 4.00
CA GLN A 201 -9.75 -25.53 3.66
C GLN A 201 -9.67 -25.12 2.18
N GLU A 202 -10.05 -25.99 1.25
CA GLU A 202 -10.01 -25.69 -0.20
C GLU A 202 -11.03 -24.61 -0.57
N LYS A 203 -12.22 -24.65 0.03
CA LYS A 203 -13.23 -23.60 -0.17
C LYS A 203 -12.75 -22.28 0.45
N ARG A 204 -12.15 -22.32 1.64
CA ARG A 204 -11.62 -21.13 2.31
C ARG A 204 -10.51 -20.48 1.48
N LYS A 205 -9.62 -21.30 0.91
CA LYS A 205 -8.57 -20.82 0.00
C LYS A 205 -9.10 -20.14 -1.26
N ALA A 206 -10.20 -20.65 -1.81
CA ALA A 206 -10.82 -20.06 -3.00
C ALA A 206 -11.55 -18.73 -2.71
N LEU A 207 -11.85 -18.42 -1.45
CA LEU A 207 -12.50 -17.18 -1.02
C LEU A 207 -11.52 -16.05 -0.77
N TYR A 208 -10.28 -16.36 -0.37
CA TYR A 208 -9.17 -15.42 -0.27
C TYR A 208 -8.48 -15.22 -1.63
#